data_a12342c52ffc849608f79086e7892673
#
_entry.id   a12342c52ffc849608f79086e7892673
#
_cell.length_a   1.000
_cell.length_b   1.000
_cell.length_c   1.000
_cell.angle_alpha   90.00
_cell.angle_beta   90.00
_cell.angle_gamma   90.00
#
_symmetry.space_group_name_H-M   'P 1'
#
loop_
_entity.id
_entity.type
_entity.pdbx_description
1 polymer ?
#
loop_
_entity_poly.entity_id
_entity_poly.type
_entity_poly.pdbx_seq_one_letter_code
_entity_poly.pdbx_strand_id
1 'polypeptide(L)'
;HAVLELNKEADTNRRFILIEQGNTEKGDHYAKTLTAERVKRVISGDWSKTKKEPLVGGFRFIELKREKIDADAVNTLAREEMIDLLLTSYWDKAEKAKSYLRRLPTQPNRHLFAVNSKQEGFFLIWGAPDKPSALTKAAFREIAEESRQAGLAPHYHVYAALAPYTGSSVEFYKIPDRVLEHIGFSQRQDSFNNENDTDA
;
A
#
# COMPACT_ATOMS: atom_id res chain seq x y z
N HIS A 1 -21.00 10.76 -8.54
CA HIS A 1 -22.41 10.45 -8.69
C HIS A 1 -22.64 9.74 -10.02
N ALA A 2 -22.38 10.38 -11.16
CA ALA A 2 -22.60 9.81 -12.50
C ALA A 2 -21.99 8.40 -12.71
N VAL A 3 -20.79 8.13 -12.16
CA VAL A 3 -20.19 6.79 -12.27
C VAL A 3 -21.01 5.74 -11.52
N LEU A 4 -21.57 6.07 -10.35
CA LEU A 4 -22.42 5.16 -9.58
C LEU A 4 -23.77 4.93 -10.30
N GLU A 5 -24.35 5.96 -10.92
CA GLU A 5 -25.54 5.82 -11.76
C GLU A 5 -25.28 4.91 -12.96
N LEU A 6 -24.22 5.18 -13.71
CA LEU A 6 -23.82 4.34 -14.85
C LEU A 6 -23.52 2.88 -14.46
N ASN A 7 -22.95 2.65 -13.28
CA ASN A 7 -22.73 1.30 -12.78
C ASN A 7 -24.05 0.58 -12.53
N LYS A 8 -25.03 1.27 -11.95
CA LYS A 8 -26.37 0.73 -11.70
C LYS A 8 -27.12 0.44 -13.00
N GLU A 9 -27.12 1.40 -13.94
CA GLU A 9 -27.83 1.27 -15.21
C GLU A 9 -27.26 0.19 -16.12
N ALA A 10 -25.92 0.03 -16.15
CA ALA A 10 -25.24 -0.89 -17.04
C ALA A 10 -24.75 -2.18 -16.36
N ASP A 11 -25.11 -2.41 -15.09
CA ASP A 11 -24.63 -3.53 -14.26
C ASP A 11 -23.10 -3.69 -14.35
N THR A 12 -22.37 -2.60 -14.10
CA THR A 12 -20.91 -2.54 -14.20
C THR A 12 -20.27 -2.11 -12.88
N ASN A 13 -18.96 -2.31 -12.76
CA ASN A 13 -18.17 -1.93 -11.58
C ASN A 13 -17.04 -0.97 -11.95
N ARG A 14 -17.39 0.18 -12.52
CA ARG A 14 -16.42 1.24 -12.81
C ARG A 14 -15.96 1.88 -11.53
N ARG A 15 -14.68 2.24 -11.49
CA ARG A 15 -14.06 2.94 -10.35
C ARG A 15 -13.79 4.40 -10.72
N PHE A 16 -13.71 5.25 -9.70
CA PHE A 16 -13.30 6.64 -9.85
C PHE A 16 -12.34 7.04 -8.75
N ILE A 17 -11.49 8.01 -9.03
CA ILE A 17 -10.61 8.66 -8.08
C ILE A 17 -10.88 10.15 -8.16
N LEU A 18 -11.19 10.76 -7.01
CA LEU A 18 -11.33 12.21 -6.87
C LEU A 18 -10.11 12.72 -6.10
N ILE A 19 -9.41 13.69 -6.68
CA ILE A 19 -8.26 14.33 -6.04
C ILE A 19 -8.63 15.80 -5.84
N GLU A 20 -8.56 16.27 -4.60
CA GLU A 20 -8.87 17.64 -4.25
C GLU A 20 -7.75 18.19 -3.35
N GLN A 21 -7.20 19.32 -3.75
CA GLN A 21 -6.18 20.02 -3.00
C GLN A 21 -6.85 21.11 -2.15
N GLY A 22 -7.16 20.77 -0.88
CA GLY A 22 -7.62 21.74 0.10
C GLY A 22 -6.49 22.58 0.68
N ASN A 23 -6.83 23.66 1.34
CA ASN A 23 -5.91 24.45 2.15
C ASN A 23 -6.41 24.48 3.61
N THR A 24 -5.92 23.52 4.40
CA THR A 24 -6.32 23.34 5.80
C THR A 24 -5.97 24.55 6.67
N GLU A 25 -4.91 25.29 6.36
CA GLU A 25 -4.50 26.52 7.07
C GLU A 25 -5.52 27.65 6.89
N LYS A 26 -6.23 27.64 5.76
CA LYS A 26 -7.33 28.58 5.47
C LYS A 26 -8.72 28.01 5.83
N GLY A 27 -8.78 26.86 6.54
CA GLY A 27 -10.02 26.20 6.90
C GLY A 27 -10.74 25.50 5.75
N ASP A 28 -10.03 25.26 4.64
CA ASP A 28 -10.57 24.57 3.47
C ASP A 28 -10.49 23.06 3.67
N HIS A 29 -11.64 22.46 3.96
CA HIS A 29 -11.83 21.02 4.17
C HIS A 29 -12.89 20.44 3.22
N TYR A 30 -13.05 21.01 2.04
CA TYR A 30 -14.14 20.64 1.10
C TYR A 30 -14.12 19.17 0.68
N ALA A 31 -12.96 18.56 0.53
CA ALA A 31 -12.86 17.14 0.24
C ALA A 31 -13.63 16.28 1.25
N LYS A 32 -13.52 16.62 2.55
CA LYS A 32 -14.18 15.91 3.64
C LYS A 32 -15.62 16.36 3.85
N THR A 33 -15.84 17.66 3.96
CA THR A 33 -17.12 18.23 4.39
C THR A 33 -18.16 18.31 3.27
N LEU A 34 -17.73 18.41 2.02
CA LEU A 34 -18.61 18.51 0.89
C LEU A 34 -18.56 17.26 0.01
N THR A 35 -17.40 16.93 -0.52
CA THR A 35 -17.25 15.86 -1.54
C THR A 35 -17.52 14.49 -0.94
N ALA A 36 -16.89 14.13 0.17
CA ALA A 36 -17.13 12.84 0.82
C ALA A 36 -18.55 12.71 1.35
N GLU A 37 -19.11 13.77 1.93
CA GLU A 37 -20.50 13.76 2.41
C GLU A 37 -21.50 13.64 1.26
N ARG A 38 -21.25 14.29 0.12
CA ARG A 38 -22.07 14.11 -1.08
C ARG A 38 -22.06 12.66 -1.56
N VAL A 39 -20.88 12.03 -1.64
CA VAL A 39 -20.78 10.62 -2.06
C VAL A 39 -21.51 9.70 -1.08
N LYS A 40 -21.38 9.90 0.22
CA LYS A 40 -22.14 9.14 1.24
C LYS A 40 -23.64 9.24 1.01
N ARG A 41 -24.15 10.45 0.83
CA ARG A 41 -25.60 10.68 0.61
C ARG A 41 -26.10 10.03 -0.66
N VAL A 42 -25.31 10.02 -1.72
CA VAL A 42 -25.66 9.33 -2.96
C VAL A 42 -25.74 7.81 -2.76
N ILE A 43 -24.81 7.24 -2.01
CA ILE A 43 -24.79 5.82 -1.70
C ILE A 43 -25.99 5.43 -0.80
N SER A 44 -26.35 6.28 0.17
CA SER A 44 -27.48 6.03 1.09
C SER A 44 -28.86 6.36 0.48
N GLY A 45 -28.91 7.08 -0.63
CA GLY A 45 -30.16 7.59 -1.21
C GLY A 45 -30.64 8.94 -0.63
N ASP A 46 -29.88 9.56 0.29
CA ASP A 46 -30.25 10.79 1.01
C ASP A 46 -29.78 12.08 0.30
N TRP A 47 -29.64 12.07 -1.00
CA TRP A 47 -29.05 13.17 -1.76
C TRP A 47 -30.08 14.15 -2.38
N SER A 48 -31.36 13.90 -2.18
CA SER A 48 -32.46 14.72 -2.66
C SER A 48 -33.45 15.03 -1.52
N LYS A 49 -34.30 16.04 -1.69
CA LYS A 49 -35.42 16.33 -0.77
C LYS A 49 -36.40 15.16 -0.63
N THR A 50 -36.51 14.36 -1.66
CA THR A 50 -37.24 13.08 -1.65
C THR A 50 -36.22 11.95 -1.59
N LYS A 51 -36.45 10.94 -0.73
CA LYS A 51 -35.60 9.74 -0.70
C LYS A 51 -35.53 9.15 -2.10
N LYS A 52 -34.30 8.96 -2.58
CA LYS A 52 -34.01 8.26 -3.83
C LYS A 52 -33.54 6.86 -3.52
N GLU A 53 -33.62 6.01 -4.53
CA GLU A 53 -33.06 4.67 -4.43
C GLU A 53 -31.56 4.74 -4.22
N PRO A 54 -30.99 4.05 -3.19
CA PRO A 54 -29.55 4.02 -2.97
C PRO A 54 -28.78 3.54 -4.20
N LEU A 55 -27.64 4.16 -4.46
CA LEU A 55 -26.73 3.67 -5.47
C LEU A 55 -25.71 2.72 -4.79
N VAL A 56 -25.69 1.47 -5.25
CA VAL A 56 -24.80 0.45 -4.67
C VAL A 56 -23.35 0.86 -4.90
N GLY A 57 -22.54 0.87 -3.83
CA GLY A 57 -21.14 1.21 -3.93
C GLY A 57 -20.54 1.53 -2.56
N GLY A 58 -19.27 1.84 -2.60
CA GLY A 58 -18.50 2.30 -1.45
C GLY A 58 -17.37 3.20 -1.91
N PHE A 59 -16.77 3.93 -0.97
CA PHE A 59 -15.58 4.71 -1.25
C PHE A 59 -14.67 4.73 -0.04
N ARG A 60 -13.39 5.01 -0.28
CA ARG A 60 -12.39 5.27 0.75
C ARG A 60 -12.01 6.75 0.67
N PHE A 61 -12.09 7.45 1.79
CA PHE A 61 -11.51 8.77 1.94
C PHE A 61 -10.09 8.64 2.47
N ILE A 62 -9.14 9.28 1.79
CA ILE A 62 -7.73 9.27 2.16
C ILE A 62 -7.27 10.72 2.27
N GLU A 63 -6.71 11.08 3.39
CA GLU A 63 -6.07 12.37 3.61
C GLU A 63 -4.56 12.21 3.57
N LEU A 64 -3.89 12.99 2.70
CA LEU A 64 -2.43 13.00 2.62
C LEU A 64 -1.89 13.93 3.70
N LYS A 65 -1.12 13.39 4.61
CA LYS A 65 -0.37 14.19 5.60
C LYS A 65 0.88 14.77 4.96
N ARG A 66 1.29 15.97 5.40
CA ARG A 66 2.51 16.65 4.96
C ARG A 66 3.77 16.22 5.73
N GLU A 67 3.68 15.24 6.57
CA GLU A 67 4.81 14.72 7.33
C GLU A 67 5.77 13.99 6.39
N LYS A 68 7.05 14.30 6.50
CA LYS A 68 8.09 13.53 5.81
C LYS A 68 8.13 12.14 6.42
N ILE A 69 8.08 11.13 5.58
CA ILE A 69 8.34 9.75 5.99
C ILE A 69 9.84 9.55 5.82
N ASP A 70 10.55 9.41 6.92
CA ASP A 70 11.96 9.00 6.96
C ASP A 70 12.09 7.51 7.31
N ALA A 71 13.33 7.02 7.38
CA ALA A 71 13.59 5.61 7.69
C ALA A 71 13.06 5.21 9.08
N ASP A 72 13.14 6.12 10.05
CA ASP A 72 12.67 5.86 11.42
C ASP A 72 11.15 5.77 11.46
N ALA A 73 10.45 6.67 10.78
CA ALA A 73 9.01 6.64 10.65
C ALA A 73 8.52 5.35 9.97
N VAL A 74 9.23 4.89 8.92
CA VAL A 74 8.91 3.62 8.25
C VAL A 74 9.06 2.44 9.20
N ASN A 75 10.11 2.42 10.03
CA ASN A 75 10.35 1.35 10.99
C ASN A 75 9.31 1.26 12.12
N THR A 76 8.57 2.33 12.38
CA THR A 76 7.51 2.37 13.41
C THR A 76 6.12 2.03 12.88
N LEU A 77 5.95 1.83 11.58
CA LEU A 77 4.66 1.51 10.98
C LEU A 77 4.10 0.19 11.54
N ALA A 78 2.80 0.16 11.75
CA ALA A 78 2.10 -1.10 11.99
C ALA A 78 2.17 -2.01 10.74
N ARG A 79 2.09 -3.34 10.96
CA ARG A 79 2.18 -4.31 9.86
C ARG A 79 1.22 -4.02 8.71
N GLU A 80 -0.02 -3.65 9.01
CA GLU A 80 -1.03 -3.37 7.99
C GLU A 80 -0.71 -2.11 7.19
N GLU A 81 -0.16 -1.07 7.84
CA GLU A 81 0.30 0.15 7.18
C GLU A 81 1.48 -0.12 6.25
N MET A 82 2.42 -0.97 6.69
CA MET A 82 3.53 -1.41 5.85
C MET A 82 3.02 -2.20 4.64
N ILE A 83 2.04 -3.09 4.80
CA ILE A 83 1.42 -3.81 3.68
C ILE A 83 0.76 -2.84 2.70
N ASP A 84 0.00 -1.86 3.19
CA ASP A 84 -0.63 -0.85 2.33
C ASP A 84 0.43 -0.06 1.53
N LEU A 85 1.54 0.29 2.17
CA LEU A 85 2.65 0.99 1.54
C LEU A 85 3.33 0.13 0.46
N LEU A 86 3.62 -1.14 0.74
CA LEU A 86 4.19 -2.08 -0.22
C LEU A 86 3.26 -2.31 -1.42
N LEU A 87 1.96 -2.46 -1.20
CA LEU A 87 0.98 -2.64 -2.26
C LEU A 87 0.85 -1.41 -3.18
N THR A 88 0.96 -0.20 -2.62
CA THR A 88 0.89 1.04 -3.40
C THR A 88 2.19 1.35 -4.14
N SER A 89 3.33 0.88 -3.62
CA SER A 89 4.64 1.10 -4.22
C SER A 89 5.04 -0.02 -5.20
N TYR A 90 4.31 -1.12 -5.26
CA TYR A 90 4.62 -2.21 -6.16
C TYR A 90 4.37 -1.81 -7.62
N TRP A 91 5.40 -1.95 -8.42
CA TRP A 91 5.37 -1.73 -9.86
C TRP A 91 6.16 -2.81 -10.59
N ASP A 92 5.48 -3.59 -11.40
CA ASP A 92 6.13 -4.52 -12.30
C ASP A 92 6.43 -3.83 -13.64
N LYS A 93 7.70 -3.64 -13.94
CA LYS A 93 8.16 -3.01 -15.18
C LYS A 93 7.83 -3.83 -16.43
N ALA A 94 7.74 -5.15 -16.29
CA ALA A 94 7.51 -6.05 -17.41
C ALA A 94 6.05 -6.07 -17.88
N GLU A 95 5.11 -5.90 -16.96
CA GLU A 95 3.67 -5.99 -17.25
C GLU A 95 2.96 -4.63 -17.42
N LYS A 96 3.69 -3.51 -17.37
CA LYS A 96 3.19 -2.15 -17.66
C LYS A 96 1.79 -1.88 -17.08
N ALA A 97 1.66 -1.84 -15.78
CA ALA A 97 0.41 -1.55 -15.07
C ALA A 97 -0.71 -2.63 -15.16
N LYS A 98 -0.45 -3.77 -15.75
CA LYS A 98 -1.40 -4.90 -15.74
C LYS A 98 -1.24 -5.80 -14.52
N SER A 99 -0.04 -5.86 -13.93
CA SER A 99 0.17 -6.61 -12.71
C SER A 99 -0.16 -5.76 -11.50
N TYR A 100 -1.16 -6.16 -10.79
CA TYR A 100 -1.45 -5.67 -9.45
C TYR A 100 -1.32 -6.83 -8.47
N LEU A 101 -0.86 -6.54 -7.28
CA LEU A 101 -0.88 -7.49 -6.21
C LEU A 101 -2.31 -7.59 -5.65
N ARG A 102 -2.84 -8.79 -5.63
CA ARG A 102 -4.10 -9.06 -4.94
C ARG A 102 -3.80 -9.26 -3.47
N ARG A 103 -4.24 -8.30 -2.63
CA ARG A 103 -4.13 -8.40 -1.18
C ARG A 103 -4.90 -9.61 -0.67
N LEU A 104 -4.32 -10.32 0.27
CA LEU A 104 -4.95 -11.41 1.00
C LEU A 104 -5.31 -10.99 2.42
N PRO A 105 -6.32 -11.64 3.04
CA PRO A 105 -6.62 -11.43 4.45
C PRO A 105 -5.42 -11.80 5.34
N THR A 106 -5.22 -11.04 6.41
CA THR A 106 -4.13 -11.28 7.36
C THR A 106 -4.27 -12.61 8.11
N GLN A 107 -5.47 -13.11 8.27
CA GLN A 107 -5.71 -14.43 8.88
C GLN A 107 -6.22 -15.40 7.82
N PRO A 108 -5.75 -16.64 7.79
CA PRO A 108 -4.86 -17.30 8.76
C PRO A 108 -3.36 -17.03 8.53
N ASN A 109 -2.99 -16.25 7.52
CA ASN A 109 -1.61 -16.05 7.10
C ASN A 109 -0.86 -15.11 8.03
N ARG A 110 0.33 -15.51 8.48
CA ARG A 110 1.22 -14.69 9.30
C ARG A 110 2.12 -13.79 8.47
N HIS A 111 2.67 -14.31 7.38
CA HIS A 111 3.65 -13.63 6.53
C HIS A 111 3.07 -13.28 5.16
N LEU A 112 2.31 -14.17 4.55
CA LEU A 112 1.71 -13.96 3.23
C LEU A 112 0.70 -12.81 3.27
N PHE A 113 0.90 -11.78 2.42
CA PHE A 113 -0.01 -10.63 2.36
C PHE A 113 -0.60 -10.37 0.98
N ALA A 114 0.03 -10.87 -0.08
CA ALA A 114 -0.46 -10.67 -1.45
C ALA A 114 0.02 -11.76 -2.41
N VAL A 115 -0.63 -11.80 -3.58
CA VAL A 115 -0.32 -12.72 -4.68
C VAL A 115 -0.38 -11.94 -5.99
N ASN A 116 0.52 -12.25 -6.92
CA ASN A 116 0.49 -11.70 -8.27
C ASN A 116 -0.29 -12.59 -9.25
N SER A 117 -0.36 -12.19 -10.52
CA SER A 117 -1.04 -12.94 -11.60
C SER A 117 -0.40 -14.29 -11.92
N LYS A 118 0.89 -14.48 -11.57
CA LYS A 118 1.63 -15.74 -11.77
C LYS A 118 1.46 -16.72 -10.60
N GLN A 119 0.58 -16.42 -9.64
CA GLN A 119 0.42 -17.17 -8.40
C GLN A 119 1.68 -17.23 -7.54
N GLU A 120 2.54 -16.22 -7.62
CA GLU A 120 3.69 -16.07 -6.75
C GLU A 120 3.30 -15.30 -5.49
N GLY A 121 3.79 -15.75 -4.33
CA GLY A 121 3.45 -15.18 -3.02
C GLY A 121 4.36 -14.03 -2.60
N PHE A 122 3.78 -13.03 -1.97
CA PHE A 122 4.46 -11.87 -1.38
C PHE A 122 4.34 -11.93 0.13
N PHE A 123 5.47 -11.99 0.80
CA PHE A 123 5.58 -12.25 2.23
C PHE A 123 6.26 -11.09 2.94
N LEU A 124 5.71 -10.70 4.08
CA LEU A 124 6.26 -9.65 4.94
C LEU A 124 6.66 -10.24 6.30
N ILE A 125 7.94 -10.19 6.60
CA ILE A 125 8.45 -10.42 7.95
C ILE A 125 8.57 -9.06 8.61
N TRP A 126 7.63 -8.74 9.51
CA TRP A 126 7.56 -7.46 10.19
C TRP A 126 7.40 -7.70 11.68
N GLY A 127 8.33 -7.21 12.46
CA GLY A 127 8.37 -7.38 13.91
C GLY A 127 8.04 -6.11 14.67
N ALA A 128 8.17 -6.16 15.99
CA ALA A 128 8.15 -4.98 16.82
C ALA A 128 9.31 -4.03 16.47
N PRO A 129 9.17 -2.71 16.67
CA PRO A 129 10.18 -1.71 16.29
C PRO A 129 11.59 -1.96 16.87
N ASP A 130 11.65 -2.65 17.99
CA ASP A 130 12.89 -2.99 18.72
C ASP A 130 13.57 -4.29 18.25
N LYS A 131 12.94 -5.04 17.33
CA LYS A 131 13.47 -6.31 16.82
C LYS A 131 13.56 -6.28 15.30
N PRO A 132 14.78 -6.31 14.73
CA PRO A 132 14.95 -6.35 13.30
C PRO A 132 14.28 -7.59 12.72
N SER A 133 13.42 -7.37 11.72
CA SER A 133 12.79 -8.45 10.98
C SER A 133 13.84 -9.16 10.12
N ALA A 134 13.94 -10.48 10.23
CA ALA A 134 14.97 -11.24 9.54
C ALA A 134 14.40 -12.48 8.85
N LEU A 135 14.76 -12.65 7.57
CA LEU A 135 14.53 -13.90 6.85
C LEU A 135 15.53 -14.97 7.31
N THR A 136 15.19 -15.64 8.39
CA THR A 136 15.94 -16.80 8.89
C THR A 136 15.47 -18.09 8.21
N LYS A 137 16.22 -19.18 8.35
CA LYS A 137 15.80 -20.50 7.88
C LYS A 137 14.49 -20.97 8.53
N ALA A 138 14.23 -20.59 9.78
CA ALA A 138 12.96 -20.90 10.46
C ALA A 138 11.80 -20.09 9.84
N ALA A 139 11.97 -18.78 9.65
CA ALA A 139 10.97 -17.95 9.00
C ALA A 139 10.68 -18.41 7.56
N PHE A 140 11.70 -18.83 6.82
CA PHE A 140 11.50 -19.37 5.48
C PHE A 140 10.67 -20.66 5.48
N ARG A 141 10.83 -21.53 6.48
CA ARG A 141 9.98 -22.74 6.59
C ARG A 141 8.50 -22.38 6.81
N GLU A 142 8.22 -21.37 7.64
CA GLU A 142 6.86 -20.87 7.85
C GLU A 142 6.28 -20.29 6.53
N ILE A 143 7.05 -19.47 5.83
CA ILE A 143 6.69 -18.90 4.52
C ILE A 143 6.40 -19.99 3.49
N ALA A 144 7.27 -21.00 3.38
CA ALA A 144 7.10 -22.10 2.44
C ALA A 144 5.84 -22.92 2.75
N GLU A 145 5.52 -23.12 4.02
CA GLU A 145 4.30 -23.81 4.44
C GLU A 145 3.04 -22.98 4.13
N GLU A 146 3.03 -21.66 4.41
CA GLU A 146 1.92 -20.76 4.02
C GLU A 146 1.71 -20.78 2.50
N SER A 147 2.79 -20.71 1.73
CA SER A 147 2.75 -20.78 0.26
C SER A 147 2.15 -22.10 -0.23
N ARG A 148 2.58 -23.21 0.34
CA ARG A 148 2.08 -24.56 0.00
C ARG A 148 0.58 -24.71 0.32
N GLN A 149 0.15 -24.24 1.50
CA GLN A 149 -1.26 -24.26 1.91
C GLN A 149 -2.13 -23.39 1.01
N ALA A 150 -1.59 -22.28 0.52
CA ALA A 150 -2.27 -21.39 -0.41
C ALA A 150 -2.21 -21.86 -1.88
N GLY A 151 -1.51 -22.97 -2.18
CA GLY A 151 -1.38 -23.50 -3.54
C GLY A 151 -0.60 -22.60 -4.50
N LEU A 152 0.40 -21.86 -3.98
CA LEU A 152 1.15 -20.88 -4.76
C LEU A 152 2.37 -21.51 -5.45
N ALA A 153 2.88 -20.81 -6.46
CA ALA A 153 4.12 -21.16 -7.14
C ALA A 153 5.33 -21.10 -6.17
N PRO A 154 6.35 -21.96 -6.35
CA PRO A 154 7.50 -22.03 -5.47
C PRO A 154 8.51 -20.92 -5.76
N HIS A 155 8.03 -19.67 -5.83
CA HIS A 155 8.80 -18.44 -5.95
C HIS A 155 8.30 -17.45 -4.90
N TYR A 156 9.21 -16.93 -4.09
CA TYR A 156 8.88 -16.23 -2.86
C TYR A 156 9.44 -14.81 -2.89
N HIS A 157 8.58 -13.80 -2.90
CA HIS A 157 8.95 -12.40 -2.78
C HIS A 157 8.92 -12.01 -1.29
N VAL A 158 10.07 -11.87 -0.66
CA VAL A 158 10.16 -11.68 0.80
C VAL A 158 10.70 -10.31 1.16
N TYR A 159 9.93 -9.57 1.96
CA TYR A 159 10.26 -8.25 2.50
C TYR A 159 10.67 -8.40 3.98
N ALA A 160 11.90 -8.00 4.30
CA ALA A 160 12.40 -7.95 5.68
C ALA A 160 13.61 -7.00 5.81
N ALA A 161 14.03 -6.68 7.04
CA ALA A 161 15.21 -5.84 7.26
C ALA A 161 16.53 -6.58 6.96
N LEU A 162 16.59 -7.88 7.23
CA LEU A 162 17.79 -8.70 7.10
C LEU A 162 17.47 -10.03 6.40
N ALA A 163 18.43 -10.59 5.68
CA ALA A 163 18.32 -11.90 5.04
C ALA A 163 19.53 -12.80 5.35
N PRO A 164 19.67 -13.34 6.55
CA PRO A 164 20.71 -14.34 6.84
C PRO A 164 20.48 -15.67 6.12
N TYR A 165 19.30 -15.91 5.57
CA TYR A 165 18.98 -17.05 4.73
C TYR A 165 18.83 -16.59 3.28
N THR A 166 19.44 -17.33 2.35
CA THR A 166 19.33 -17.13 0.91
C THR A 166 18.94 -18.46 0.24
N GLY A 167 18.05 -18.38 -0.73
CA GLY A 167 17.61 -19.55 -1.52
C GLY A 167 17.37 -19.15 -2.97
N SER A 168 17.59 -20.04 -3.91
CA SER A 168 17.47 -19.79 -5.36
C SER A 168 16.06 -19.37 -5.81
N SER A 169 15.02 -19.75 -5.04
CA SER A 169 13.63 -19.39 -5.29
C SER A 169 13.14 -18.19 -4.48
N VAL A 170 14.04 -17.52 -3.76
CA VAL A 170 13.71 -16.35 -2.93
C VAL A 170 14.20 -15.08 -3.58
N GLU A 171 13.29 -14.15 -3.83
CA GLU A 171 13.58 -12.78 -4.20
C GLU A 171 13.42 -11.91 -2.95
N PHE A 172 14.53 -11.37 -2.47
CA PHE A 172 14.58 -10.62 -1.23
C PHE A 172 14.56 -9.12 -1.47
N TYR A 173 13.71 -8.43 -0.72
CA TYR A 173 13.58 -6.98 -0.73
C TYR A 173 13.85 -6.43 0.67
N LYS A 174 14.95 -5.69 0.80
CA LYS A 174 15.30 -5.07 2.07
C LYS A 174 14.40 -3.88 2.37
N ILE A 175 13.84 -3.84 3.59
CA ILE A 175 13.07 -2.71 4.10
C ILE A 175 13.85 -2.07 5.28
N PRO A 176 13.85 -0.74 5.44
CA PRO A 176 13.01 0.25 4.73
C PRO A 176 13.53 0.69 3.35
N ASP A 177 14.75 0.32 2.97
CA ASP A 177 15.46 0.85 1.79
C ASP A 177 14.59 0.80 0.53
N ARG A 178 13.96 -0.35 0.28
CA ARG A 178 13.09 -0.54 -0.88
C ARG A 178 11.88 0.39 -0.90
N VAL A 179 11.32 0.67 0.25
CA VAL A 179 10.18 1.59 0.40
C VAL A 179 10.64 3.02 0.13
N LEU A 180 11.76 3.43 0.73
CA LEU A 180 12.31 4.77 0.59
C LEU A 180 12.69 5.08 -0.87
N GLU A 181 13.27 4.13 -1.60
CA GLU A 181 13.54 4.26 -3.03
C GLU A 181 12.26 4.56 -3.84
N HIS A 182 11.15 3.89 -3.52
CA HIS A 182 9.89 4.03 -4.25
C HIS A 182 9.17 5.35 -3.97
N ILE A 183 9.31 5.90 -2.77
CA ILE A 183 8.73 7.20 -2.41
C ILE A 183 9.63 8.39 -2.79
N GLY A 184 10.73 8.14 -3.51
CA GLY A 184 11.60 9.19 -4.04
C GLY A 184 12.69 9.67 -3.08
N PHE A 185 12.91 8.98 -1.97
CA PHE A 185 14.06 9.17 -1.11
C PHE A 185 15.27 8.45 -1.73
N SER A 186 15.90 9.02 -2.75
CA SER A 186 17.21 8.57 -3.16
C SER A 186 18.26 9.20 -2.23
N GLN A 187 19.23 8.39 -1.80
CA GLN A 187 20.39 8.80 -0.98
C GLN A 187 21.28 9.89 -1.61
N ARG A 188 20.85 10.50 -2.72
CA ARG A 188 21.58 11.55 -3.42
C ARG A 188 21.48 12.94 -2.80
N GLN A 189 20.70 13.17 -1.76
CA GLN A 189 20.59 14.50 -1.14
C GLN A 189 21.60 14.79 -0.04
N ASP A 190 22.31 13.80 0.49
CA ASP A 190 23.31 14.03 1.56
C ASP A 190 24.67 14.50 1.03
N SER A 191 24.93 14.45 -0.28
CA SER A 191 26.19 14.91 -0.86
C SER A 191 26.24 16.37 -1.27
N PHE A 192 25.12 17.11 -1.20
CA PHE A 192 25.09 18.54 -1.58
C PHE A 192 25.25 19.53 -0.41
N ASN A 193 25.22 19.06 0.84
CA ASN A 193 25.36 19.95 1.98
C ASN A 193 26.76 20.02 2.60
N ASN A 194 27.75 19.31 2.04
CA ASN A 194 29.13 19.31 2.58
C ASN A 194 30.16 20.10 1.75
N GLU A 195 29.75 20.86 0.75
CA GLU A 195 30.71 21.64 -0.07
C GLU A 195 30.71 23.16 0.16
N ASN A 196 29.93 23.67 1.13
CA ASN A 196 29.86 25.11 1.36
C ASN A 196 30.42 25.60 2.71
N ASP A 197 31.25 24.82 3.41
CA ASP A 197 31.84 25.24 4.69
C ASP A 197 33.38 25.21 4.73
N THR A 198 34.02 25.49 3.58
CA THR A 198 35.46 25.80 3.55
C THR A 198 35.69 26.93 2.57
N ASP A 199 35.51 28.17 3.03
CA ASP A 199 36.25 29.37 2.63
C ASP A 199 35.70 30.61 3.37
N ALA A 200 36.29 30.90 4.53
CA ALA A 200 36.40 32.23 5.11
C ALA A 200 37.51 32.25 6.17
#